data_4c486ab499e00fdc26077de324f646b6
#
_entry.id   4c486ab499e00fdc26077de324f646b6
#
_cell.length_a   1.000
_cell.length_b   1.000
_cell.length_c   1.000
_cell.angle_alpha   90.00
_cell.angle_beta   90.00
_cell.angle_gamma   90.00
#
_symmetry.space_group_name_H-M   'P 1'
#
loop_
_entity.id
_entity.type
_entity.pdbx_description
1 polymer ?
#
loop_
_entity_poly.entity_id
_entity_poly.type
_entity_poly.pdbx_seq_one_letter_code
_entity_poly.pdbx_strand_id
1 'polypeptide(L)'
;MSRAPQTSAFPATDHNHGSCEAALLDRAARLFEAKGMKLTELRRRVLDEIAASHQALGAYEILERLSAKGSRLAPISVYRAIEALHGAGLVHRLESRNAFFACHAHHDPMRDQVFLACEQCGRVAEFPGEQVFSALHALVEKAQFQVRRTVTEVSGTCASCQAPA
;
A
#
# COMPACT_ATOMS: atom_id res chain seq x y z
N MET A 1 21.60 3.07 -29.11
CA MET A 1 21.24 3.34 -27.70
C MET A 1 20.28 2.25 -27.28
N SER A 2 20.79 1.22 -26.60
CA SER A 2 20.02 0.03 -26.21
C SER A 2 19.12 0.40 -25.02
N ARG A 3 17.81 0.38 -25.25
CA ARG A 3 16.83 0.57 -24.20
C ARG A 3 16.82 -0.69 -23.32
N ALA A 4 17.32 -0.59 -22.09
CA ALA A 4 17.24 -1.65 -21.12
C ALA A 4 15.78 -2.14 -20.99
N PRO A 5 15.52 -3.45 -20.76
CA PRO A 5 14.17 -3.95 -20.57
C PRO A 5 13.58 -3.22 -19.36
N GLN A 6 12.56 -2.41 -19.59
CA GLN A 6 11.80 -1.74 -18.54
C GLN A 6 11.00 -2.83 -17.84
N THR A 7 11.53 -3.36 -16.74
CA THR A 7 10.72 -4.12 -15.80
C THR A 7 9.57 -3.20 -15.39
N SER A 8 8.34 -3.59 -15.69
CA SER A 8 7.17 -2.78 -15.34
C SER A 8 7.19 -2.54 -13.83
N ALA A 9 7.33 -1.28 -13.45
CA ALA A 9 7.36 -0.88 -12.05
C ALA A 9 6.03 -1.16 -11.32
N PHE A 10 4.95 -1.24 -12.09
CA PHE A 10 3.65 -1.65 -11.59
C PHE A 10 3.52 -3.17 -11.68
N PRO A 11 2.93 -3.80 -10.65
CA PRO A 11 2.68 -5.24 -10.68
C PRO A 11 1.96 -5.66 -11.96
N ALA A 12 2.41 -6.74 -12.57
CA ALA A 12 1.76 -7.26 -13.78
C ALA A 12 0.31 -7.65 -13.46
N THR A 13 -0.57 -7.47 -14.44
CA THR A 13 -2.01 -7.79 -14.29
C THR A 13 -2.28 -9.29 -14.20
N ASP A 14 -1.33 -10.11 -14.64
CA ASP A 14 -1.43 -11.56 -14.82
C ASP A 14 -0.53 -12.39 -13.87
N HIS A 15 0.10 -11.74 -12.86
CA HIS A 15 0.89 -12.50 -11.88
C HIS A 15 -0.02 -13.28 -10.92
N ASN A 16 0.55 -14.34 -10.32
CA ASN A 16 -0.17 -15.19 -9.39
C ASN A 16 -0.45 -14.45 -8.06
N HIS A 17 -1.62 -13.79 -7.97
CA HIS A 17 -2.07 -13.09 -6.77
C HIS A 17 -2.12 -13.99 -5.53
N GLY A 18 -2.49 -15.26 -5.68
CA GLY A 18 -2.60 -16.19 -4.56
C GLY A 18 -1.28 -16.40 -3.79
N SER A 19 -0.14 -16.39 -4.49
CA SER A 19 1.17 -16.50 -3.82
C SER A 19 1.56 -15.22 -3.09
N CYS A 20 1.23 -14.05 -3.63
CA CYS A 20 1.47 -12.76 -2.99
C CYS A 20 0.61 -12.59 -1.73
N GLU A 21 -0.67 -12.99 -1.81
CA GLU A 21 -1.62 -12.93 -0.71
C GLU A 21 -1.20 -13.85 0.44
N ALA A 22 -0.83 -15.12 0.14
CA ALA A 22 -0.34 -16.05 1.14
C ALA A 22 0.92 -15.54 1.87
N ALA A 23 1.90 -15.01 1.13
CA ALA A 23 3.11 -14.44 1.70
C ALA A 23 2.83 -13.22 2.59
N LEU A 24 1.85 -12.39 2.21
CA LEU A 24 1.43 -11.23 2.99
C LEU A 24 0.75 -11.65 4.29
N LEU A 25 -0.12 -12.67 4.26
CA LEU A 25 -0.79 -13.20 5.44
C LEU A 25 0.19 -13.83 6.43
N ASP A 26 1.16 -14.60 5.95
CA ASP A 26 2.23 -15.16 6.77
C ASP A 26 3.08 -14.06 7.42
N ARG A 27 3.39 -13.01 6.67
CA ARG A 27 4.07 -11.82 7.21
C ARG A 27 3.22 -11.14 8.27
N ALA A 28 1.93 -11.00 8.04
CA ALA A 28 0.99 -10.41 9.00
C ALA A 28 0.97 -11.18 10.32
N ALA A 29 0.88 -12.51 10.26
CA ALA A 29 0.89 -13.35 11.47
C ALA A 29 2.16 -13.11 12.30
N ARG A 30 3.35 -13.15 11.66
CA ARG A 30 4.63 -12.90 12.32
C ARG A 30 4.76 -11.49 12.92
N LEU A 31 4.33 -10.46 12.18
CA LEU A 31 4.44 -9.07 12.65
C LEU A 31 3.50 -8.79 13.82
N PHE A 32 2.29 -9.34 13.78
CA PHE A 32 1.34 -9.19 14.89
C PHE A 32 1.82 -9.92 16.14
N GLU A 33 2.34 -11.15 16.00
CA GLU A 33 2.95 -11.91 17.09
C GLU A 33 4.14 -11.18 17.71
N ALA A 34 5.07 -10.69 16.88
CA ALA A 34 6.24 -9.93 17.35
C ALA A 34 5.88 -8.65 18.11
N LYS A 35 4.74 -8.04 17.81
CA LYS A 35 4.20 -6.87 18.51
C LYS A 35 3.30 -7.22 19.70
N GLY A 36 3.15 -8.49 20.06
CA GLY A 36 2.23 -8.96 21.11
C GLY A 36 0.76 -8.69 20.82
N MET A 37 0.42 -8.49 19.54
CA MET A 37 -0.95 -8.22 19.10
C MET A 37 -1.57 -9.48 18.46
N LYS A 38 -2.89 -9.54 18.46
CA LYS A 38 -3.62 -10.65 17.81
C LYS A 38 -4.05 -10.26 16.40
N LEU A 39 -3.69 -11.07 15.41
CA LEU A 39 -4.25 -11.00 14.06
C LEU A 39 -5.67 -11.60 14.11
N THR A 40 -6.67 -10.77 14.40
CA THR A 40 -8.07 -11.20 14.49
C THR A 40 -8.63 -11.55 13.11
N GLU A 41 -9.71 -12.34 13.08
CA GLU A 41 -10.41 -12.70 11.86
C GLU A 41 -10.81 -11.46 11.02
N LEU A 42 -11.31 -10.40 11.67
CA LEU A 42 -11.65 -9.17 10.97
C LEU A 42 -10.42 -8.50 10.33
N ARG A 43 -9.29 -8.42 11.05
CA ARG A 43 -8.04 -7.85 10.50
C ARG A 43 -7.55 -8.67 9.31
N ARG A 44 -7.62 -9.99 9.40
CA ARG A 44 -7.26 -10.88 8.29
C ARG A 44 -8.14 -10.60 7.07
N ARG A 45 -9.46 -10.60 7.23
CA ARG A 45 -10.40 -10.35 6.14
C ARG A 45 -10.25 -8.97 5.52
N VAL A 46 -9.97 -7.92 6.32
CA VAL A 46 -9.67 -6.58 5.81
C VAL A 46 -8.38 -6.61 4.99
N LEU A 47 -7.33 -7.31 5.45
CA LEU A 47 -6.09 -7.45 4.73
C LEU A 47 -6.28 -8.20 3.41
N ASP A 48 -7.06 -9.28 3.40
CA ASP A 48 -7.40 -10.05 2.21
C ASP A 48 -8.09 -9.17 1.15
N GLU A 49 -9.06 -8.33 1.55
CA GLU A 49 -9.72 -7.40 0.62
C GLU A 49 -8.76 -6.37 0.03
N ILE A 50 -7.86 -5.83 0.84
CA ILE A 50 -6.87 -4.85 0.37
C ILE A 50 -5.82 -5.52 -0.53
N ALA A 51 -5.45 -6.78 -0.23
CA ALA A 51 -4.46 -7.53 -0.98
C ALA A 51 -4.98 -8.14 -2.29
N ALA A 52 -6.30 -8.32 -2.40
CA ALA A 52 -6.93 -8.94 -3.59
C ALA A 52 -6.68 -8.18 -4.90
N SER A 53 -6.23 -6.94 -4.82
CA SER A 53 -5.81 -6.15 -5.98
C SER A 53 -4.64 -5.24 -5.61
N HIS A 54 -3.88 -4.79 -6.62
CA HIS A 54 -2.85 -3.75 -6.41
C HIS A 54 -3.43 -2.33 -6.45
N GLN A 55 -4.74 -2.20 -6.29
CA GLN A 55 -5.43 -0.92 -6.25
C GLN A 55 -5.52 -0.41 -4.83
N ALA A 56 -5.51 0.91 -4.68
CA ALA A 56 -5.83 1.52 -3.41
C ALA A 56 -7.36 1.58 -3.21
N LEU A 57 -7.84 1.07 -2.08
CA LEU A 57 -9.25 0.97 -1.73
C LEU A 57 -9.62 1.93 -0.60
N GLY A 58 -10.71 2.64 -0.72
CA GLY A 58 -11.28 3.44 0.36
C GLY A 58 -11.84 2.56 1.49
N ALA A 59 -11.87 3.07 2.72
CA ALA A 59 -12.40 2.31 3.87
C ALA A 59 -13.87 1.89 3.70
N TYR A 60 -14.68 2.73 3.07
CA TYR A 60 -16.07 2.40 2.75
C TYR A 60 -16.18 1.30 1.69
N GLU A 61 -15.34 1.34 0.68
CA GLU A 61 -15.29 0.30 -0.34
C GLU A 61 -14.91 -1.07 0.25
N ILE A 62 -13.92 -1.08 1.17
CA ILE A 62 -13.56 -2.29 1.92
C ILE A 62 -14.75 -2.79 2.74
N LEU A 63 -15.47 -1.90 3.43
CA LEU A 63 -16.67 -2.23 4.20
C LEU A 63 -17.76 -2.85 3.30
N GLU A 64 -18.04 -2.26 2.15
CA GLU A 64 -19.03 -2.75 1.18
C GLU A 64 -18.67 -4.14 0.67
N ARG A 65 -17.41 -4.37 0.27
CA ARG A 65 -16.93 -5.68 -0.18
C ARG A 65 -17.06 -6.75 0.90
N LEU A 66 -16.71 -6.43 2.15
CA LEU A 66 -16.88 -7.33 3.29
C LEU A 66 -18.36 -7.60 3.60
N SER A 67 -19.23 -6.60 3.46
CA SER A 67 -20.67 -6.73 3.69
C SER A 67 -21.34 -7.59 2.63
N ALA A 68 -20.93 -7.47 1.37
CA ALA A 68 -21.41 -8.31 0.26
C ALA A 68 -21.08 -9.80 0.48
N LYS A 69 -20.03 -10.11 1.24
CA LYS A 69 -19.65 -11.48 1.66
C LYS A 69 -20.40 -11.98 2.92
N GLY A 70 -21.52 -11.33 3.27
CA GLY A 70 -22.42 -11.79 4.35
C GLY A 70 -22.08 -11.28 5.75
N SER A 71 -21.21 -10.26 5.88
CA SER A 71 -20.82 -9.74 7.18
C SER A 71 -21.48 -8.40 7.49
N ARG A 72 -22.31 -8.35 8.52
CA ARG A 72 -22.75 -7.07 9.08
C ARG A 72 -21.66 -6.50 9.97
N LEU A 73 -20.90 -5.54 9.45
CA LEU A 73 -19.80 -4.90 10.16
C LEU A 73 -20.12 -3.43 10.45
N ALA A 74 -19.81 -2.99 11.67
CA ALA A 74 -19.84 -1.57 11.98
C ALA A 74 -18.64 -0.87 11.30
N PRO A 75 -18.82 0.30 10.66
CA PRO A 75 -17.74 1.03 10.00
C PRO A 75 -16.52 1.24 10.91
N ILE A 76 -16.74 1.58 12.17
CA ILE A 76 -15.67 1.81 13.15
C ILE A 76 -14.78 0.58 13.34
N SER A 77 -15.34 -0.64 13.22
CA SER A 77 -14.58 -1.88 13.35
C SER A 77 -13.62 -2.08 12.18
N VAL A 78 -14.05 -1.72 10.96
CA VAL A 78 -13.22 -1.76 9.76
C VAL A 78 -12.09 -0.73 9.86
N TYR A 79 -12.39 0.51 10.27
CA TYR A 79 -11.37 1.54 10.49
C TYR A 79 -10.32 1.10 11.50
N ARG A 80 -10.71 0.54 12.65
CA ARG A 80 -9.77 0.02 13.66
C ARG A 80 -8.92 -1.14 13.13
N ALA A 81 -9.49 -1.98 12.27
CA ALA A 81 -8.72 -3.06 11.64
C ALA A 81 -7.67 -2.49 10.66
N ILE A 82 -8.05 -1.52 9.83
CA ILE A 82 -7.14 -0.82 8.90
C ILE A 82 -6.02 -0.12 9.68
N GLU A 83 -6.35 0.62 10.73
CA GLU A 83 -5.35 1.29 11.58
C GLU A 83 -4.34 0.32 12.19
N ALA A 84 -4.80 -0.83 12.67
CA ALA A 84 -3.92 -1.86 13.22
C ALA A 84 -2.99 -2.46 12.15
N LEU A 85 -3.49 -2.69 10.93
CA LEU A 85 -2.72 -3.19 9.80
C LEU A 85 -1.70 -2.15 9.31
N HIS A 86 -2.10 -0.88 9.24
CA HIS A 86 -1.23 0.24 8.90
C HIS A 86 -0.12 0.42 9.94
N GLY A 87 -0.46 0.41 11.23
CA GLY A 87 0.51 0.47 12.32
C GLY A 87 1.46 -0.73 12.41
N ALA A 88 1.06 -1.87 11.81
CA ALA A 88 1.93 -3.04 11.64
C ALA A 88 2.82 -2.95 10.39
N GLY A 89 2.62 -1.98 9.49
CA GLY A 89 3.37 -1.84 8.25
C GLY A 89 2.95 -2.83 7.15
N LEU A 90 1.73 -3.36 7.23
CA LEU A 90 1.16 -4.29 6.24
C LEU A 90 0.37 -3.56 5.16
N VAL A 91 -0.09 -2.37 5.47
CA VAL A 91 -0.92 -1.54 4.62
C VAL A 91 -0.37 -0.12 4.64
N HIS A 92 -0.30 0.50 3.47
CA HIS A 92 0.01 1.92 3.32
C HIS A 92 -1.26 2.71 3.04
N ARG A 93 -1.25 3.98 3.43
CA ARG A 93 -2.30 4.93 3.10
C ARG A 93 -1.84 5.80 1.94
N LEU A 94 -2.64 5.89 0.91
CA LEU A 94 -2.52 6.87 -0.16
C LEU A 94 -3.29 8.13 0.28
N GLU A 95 -2.58 9.16 0.70
CA GLU A 95 -3.17 10.36 1.31
C GLU A 95 -4.01 11.16 0.31
N SER A 96 -3.53 11.26 -0.94
CA SER A 96 -4.20 11.98 -2.02
C SER A 96 -5.61 11.47 -2.32
N ARG A 97 -5.90 10.21 -2.01
CA ARG A 97 -7.19 9.55 -2.27
C ARG A 97 -7.89 9.06 -1.01
N ASN A 98 -7.29 9.23 0.17
CA ASN A 98 -7.76 8.63 1.42
C ASN A 98 -8.08 7.13 1.28
N ALA A 99 -7.19 6.41 0.61
CA ALA A 99 -7.33 5.00 0.27
C ALA A 99 -6.16 4.18 0.82
N PHE A 100 -6.31 2.86 0.87
CA PHE A 100 -5.35 1.94 1.47
C PHE A 100 -4.96 0.87 0.46
N PHE A 101 -3.69 0.46 0.46
CA PHE A 101 -3.17 -0.60 -0.38
C PHE A 101 -2.17 -1.47 0.39
N ALA A 102 -2.04 -2.72 -0.02
CA ALA A 102 -1.17 -3.68 0.65
C ALA A 102 0.30 -3.39 0.35
N CYS A 103 1.15 -3.46 1.36
CA CYS A 103 2.59 -3.42 1.21
C CYS A 103 3.09 -4.76 0.66
N HIS A 104 3.45 -4.81 -0.61
CA HIS A 104 3.97 -6.01 -1.27
C HIS A 104 5.50 -6.11 -1.20
N ALA A 105 6.17 -5.04 -0.81
CA ALA A 105 7.62 -5.03 -0.74
C ALA A 105 8.14 -5.70 0.54
N HIS A 106 9.21 -6.47 0.40
CA HIS A 106 9.92 -7.14 1.50
C HIS A 106 10.92 -6.20 2.20
N HIS A 107 10.67 -4.89 2.18
CA HIS A 107 11.53 -3.91 2.82
C HIS A 107 10.97 -3.47 4.18
N ASP A 108 11.81 -2.81 4.95
CA ASP A 108 11.44 -2.16 6.19
C ASP A 108 10.31 -1.13 5.92
N PRO A 109 9.12 -1.28 6.53
CA PRO A 109 8.00 -0.37 6.34
C PRO A 109 8.30 1.07 6.82
N MET A 110 9.42 1.27 7.52
CA MET A 110 9.88 2.59 7.97
C MET A 110 10.85 3.27 6.99
N ARG A 111 11.19 2.62 5.86
CA ARG A 111 12.05 3.25 4.86
C ARG A 111 11.30 4.27 4.02
N ASP A 112 12.03 5.28 3.63
CA ASP A 112 11.61 6.34 2.72
C ASP A 112 11.13 5.75 1.38
N GLN A 113 9.83 5.89 1.09
CA GLN A 113 9.18 5.32 -0.09
C GLN A 113 8.48 6.39 -0.90
N VAL A 114 8.51 6.20 -2.21
CA VAL A 114 7.73 6.97 -3.18
C VAL A 114 6.62 6.09 -3.72
N PHE A 115 5.39 6.55 -3.64
CA PHE A 115 4.24 5.86 -4.19
C PHE A 115 3.86 6.46 -5.54
N LEU A 116 3.75 5.61 -6.57
CA LEU A 116 3.23 6.01 -7.87
C LEU A 116 1.79 5.49 -7.99
N ALA A 117 0.83 6.38 -8.15
CA ALA A 117 -0.58 6.05 -8.25
C ALA A 117 -1.11 6.30 -9.67
N CYS A 118 -1.61 5.26 -10.32
CA CYS A 118 -2.25 5.41 -11.61
C CYS A 118 -3.69 5.92 -11.46
N GLU A 119 -4.00 7.03 -12.13
CA GLU A 119 -5.32 7.65 -12.08
C GLU A 119 -6.37 6.89 -12.89
N GLN A 120 -5.96 6.10 -13.88
CA GLN A 120 -6.88 5.35 -14.73
C GLN A 120 -7.25 3.99 -14.14
N CYS A 121 -6.27 3.18 -13.72
CA CYS A 121 -6.55 1.83 -13.22
C CYS A 121 -6.51 1.72 -11.69
N GLY A 122 -6.18 2.79 -10.95
CA GLY A 122 -6.11 2.78 -9.49
C GLY A 122 -4.94 2.02 -8.88
N ARG A 123 -4.09 1.35 -9.68
CA ARG A 123 -2.93 0.60 -9.18
C ARG A 123 -1.90 1.54 -8.58
N VAL A 124 -1.25 1.05 -7.53
CA VAL A 124 -0.16 1.74 -6.85
C VAL A 124 1.10 0.89 -6.95
N ALA A 125 2.24 1.54 -7.16
CA ALA A 125 3.57 0.94 -7.11
C ALA A 125 4.43 1.64 -6.07
N GLU A 126 5.26 0.87 -5.37
CA GLU A 126 6.16 1.33 -4.33
C GLU A 126 7.60 1.36 -4.87
N PHE A 127 8.30 2.45 -4.61
CA PHE A 127 9.69 2.61 -5.00
C PHE A 127 10.56 3.03 -3.82
N PRO A 128 11.82 2.55 -3.78
CA PRO A 128 12.81 3.12 -2.87
C PRO A 128 13.00 4.61 -3.16
N GLY A 129 12.86 5.44 -2.14
CA GLY A 129 12.91 6.89 -2.26
C GLY A 129 14.23 7.52 -1.80
N GLU A 130 15.29 6.75 -1.56
CA GLU A 130 16.53 7.20 -0.92
C GLU A 130 17.09 8.51 -1.52
N GLN A 131 17.12 8.63 -2.85
CA GLN A 131 17.64 9.82 -3.52
C GLN A 131 16.71 11.05 -3.35
N VAL A 132 15.40 10.82 -3.43
CA VAL A 132 14.38 11.87 -3.26
C VAL A 132 14.41 12.38 -1.83
N PHE A 133 14.43 11.48 -0.87
CA PHE A 133 14.43 11.83 0.55
C PHE A 133 15.75 12.46 1.01
N SER A 134 16.89 12.03 0.47
CA SER A 134 18.18 12.67 0.71
C SER A 134 18.16 14.15 0.30
N ALA A 135 17.66 14.44 -0.91
CA ALA A 135 17.51 15.81 -1.38
C ALA A 135 16.52 16.62 -0.53
N LEU A 136 15.41 16.00 -0.11
CA LEU A 136 14.43 16.63 0.74
C LEU A 136 14.99 16.93 2.13
N HIS A 137 15.73 16.00 2.73
CA HIS A 137 16.37 16.20 4.05
C HIS A 137 17.36 17.35 4.01
N ALA A 138 18.22 17.43 2.97
CA ALA A 138 19.15 18.55 2.80
C ALA A 138 18.43 19.91 2.70
N LEU A 139 17.29 19.96 2.01
CA LEU A 139 16.46 21.16 1.92
C LEU A 139 15.89 21.55 3.29
N VAL A 140 15.32 20.59 3.99
CA VAL A 140 14.68 20.78 5.29
C VAL A 140 15.68 21.23 6.35
N GLU A 141 16.87 20.62 6.35
CA GLU A 141 17.98 20.98 7.25
C GLU A 141 18.44 22.44 7.00
N LYS A 142 18.63 22.79 5.72
CA LYS A 142 18.96 24.18 5.33
C LYS A 142 17.90 25.19 5.78
N ALA A 143 16.62 24.77 5.77
CA ALA A 143 15.51 25.61 6.22
C ALA A 143 15.34 25.61 7.75
N GLN A 144 16.14 24.86 8.49
CA GLN A 144 16.00 24.65 9.95
C GLN A 144 14.59 24.19 10.33
N PHE A 145 13.95 23.37 9.50
CA PHE A 145 12.58 22.94 9.67
C PHE A 145 12.51 21.56 10.33
N GLN A 146 11.74 21.42 11.40
CA GLN A 146 11.54 20.14 12.08
C GLN A 146 10.43 19.33 11.39
N VAL A 147 10.82 18.32 10.62
CA VAL A 147 9.88 17.40 9.97
C VAL A 147 9.23 16.48 11.01
N ARG A 148 7.92 16.36 10.94
CA ARG A 148 7.16 15.36 11.71
C ARG A 148 6.73 14.19 10.86
N ARG A 149 6.47 14.43 9.58
CA ARG A 149 6.02 13.42 8.63
C ARG A 149 6.35 13.89 7.21
N THR A 150 6.77 12.94 6.39
CA THR A 150 6.92 13.13 4.95
C THR A 150 5.99 12.17 4.22
N VAL A 151 5.34 12.64 3.17
CA VAL A 151 4.53 11.83 2.26
C VAL A 151 5.00 12.16 0.84
N THR A 152 5.32 11.14 0.06
CA THR A 152 5.74 11.31 -1.33
C THR A 152 4.88 10.45 -2.23
N GLU A 153 3.95 11.10 -2.91
CA GLU A 153 3.02 10.49 -3.86
C GLU A 153 3.14 11.18 -5.21
N VAL A 154 3.15 10.39 -6.28
CA VAL A 154 3.14 10.86 -7.65
C VAL A 154 1.93 10.26 -8.35
N SER A 155 1.03 11.10 -8.82
CA SER A 155 -0.15 10.71 -9.60
C SER A 155 0.13 10.83 -11.10
N GLY A 156 -0.41 9.89 -11.87
CA GLY A 156 -0.23 9.88 -13.32
C GLY A 156 -0.84 8.65 -13.99
N THR A 157 -0.34 8.29 -15.15
CA THR A 157 -0.84 7.14 -15.93
C THR A 157 0.25 6.09 -16.09
N CYS A 158 -0.01 4.85 -15.65
CA CYS A 158 0.96 3.76 -15.78
C CYS A 158 1.14 3.32 -17.24
N ALA A 159 2.25 2.63 -17.54
CA ALA A 159 2.59 2.21 -18.90
C ALA A 159 1.48 1.37 -19.57
N SER A 160 0.81 0.50 -18.81
CA SER A 160 -0.31 -0.31 -19.32
C SER A 160 -1.52 0.55 -19.73
N CYS A 161 -1.75 1.70 -19.08
CA CYS A 161 -2.85 2.60 -19.40
C CYS A 161 -2.47 3.67 -20.45
N GLN A 162 -1.18 3.86 -20.72
CA GLN A 162 -0.68 4.72 -21.79
C GLN A 162 -0.71 4.04 -23.16
N ALA A 163 -0.69 2.71 -23.19
CA ALA A 163 -0.77 1.97 -24.44
C ALA A 163 -2.15 2.24 -25.09
N PRO A 164 -2.21 2.59 -26.38
CA PRO A 164 -3.48 2.67 -27.10
C PRO A 164 -4.15 1.30 -27.10
N ALA A 165 -5.45 1.29 -26.90
CA ALA A 165 -6.28 0.07 -26.96
C ALA A 165 -6.28 -0.55 -28.36
#